data_0a50bff0c2a2e1e8d0870499042146a0
#
_entry.id   0a50bff0c2a2e1e8d0870499042146a0
#
_cell.length_a   1.000
_cell.length_b   1.000
_cell.length_c   1.000
_cell.angle_alpha   90.00
_cell.angle_beta   90.00
_cell.angle_gamma   90.00
#
_symmetry.space_group_name_H-M   'P 1'
#
loop_
_entity.id
_entity.type
_entity.pdbx_description
1 polymer ?
#
loop_
_entity_poly.entity_id
_entity_poly.type
_entity_poly.pdbx_seq_one_letter_code
_entity_poly.pdbx_strand_id
1 'polypeptide(L)'
;MVGYSDLKGNPLWVVYKLTPPQENAPHLKRPDNFSADWRNLGLITSTDYTNSGYDRGHMAPNHAIALLYGKEAQQETFLMTNITPQRASLNQKIWQRLEEIELESFAPKFKVLWVYTGPLFDLKTTHLKSSYFVDIPNAFYKIYVGLEASGAIKVLAFIVPQNAKANDRLQKYLVSIDEVERRSGFDFLHQLDDKIEDALEKEIDTTSWF
;
A
#
# COMPACT_ATOMS: atom_id res chain seq x y z
N MET A 1 -0.61 -9.18 -5.82
CA MET A 1 0.58 -9.16 -6.72
C MET A 1 1.57 -8.12 -6.23
N VAL A 2 2.86 -8.35 -6.47
CA VAL A 2 3.94 -7.44 -6.06
C VAL A 2 4.90 -7.25 -7.23
N GLY A 3 5.25 -6.00 -7.54
CA GLY A 3 6.38 -5.66 -8.39
C GLY A 3 7.53 -5.18 -7.52
N TYR A 4 8.64 -5.90 -7.53
CA TYR A 4 9.77 -5.68 -6.64
C TYR A 4 11.01 -5.19 -7.40
N SER A 5 11.80 -4.35 -6.75
CA SER A 5 13.10 -3.88 -7.25
C SER A 5 14.22 -4.37 -6.36
N ASP A 6 15.04 -5.28 -6.86
CA ASP A 6 16.27 -5.71 -6.18
C ASP A 6 17.26 -4.55 -5.99
N LEU A 7 17.29 -3.60 -6.94
CA LEU A 7 18.17 -2.43 -6.85
C LEU A 7 17.81 -1.48 -5.70
N LYS A 8 16.52 -1.44 -5.33
CA LYS A 8 16.04 -0.59 -4.23
C LYS A 8 15.79 -1.36 -2.95
N GLY A 9 15.78 -2.69 -3.02
CA GLY A 9 15.40 -3.56 -1.90
C GLY A 9 13.98 -3.29 -1.40
N ASN A 10 13.05 -2.95 -2.31
CA ASN A 10 11.69 -2.53 -1.98
C ASN A 10 10.67 -3.04 -3.00
N PRO A 11 9.41 -3.30 -2.60
CA PRO A 11 8.31 -3.34 -3.54
C PRO A 11 8.15 -1.96 -4.19
N LEU A 12 7.96 -1.89 -5.50
CA LEU A 12 7.63 -0.65 -6.18
C LEU A 12 6.12 -0.43 -6.26
N TRP A 13 5.39 -1.52 -6.34
CA TRP A 13 3.93 -1.55 -6.27
C TRP A 13 3.44 -2.87 -5.70
N VAL A 14 2.33 -2.82 -5.03
CA VAL A 14 1.57 -3.97 -4.55
C VAL A 14 0.10 -3.75 -4.90
N VAL A 15 -0.55 -4.78 -5.44
CA VAL A 15 -1.98 -4.74 -5.78
C VAL A 15 -2.69 -5.87 -5.08
N TYR A 16 -3.79 -5.54 -4.42
CA TYR A 16 -4.70 -6.49 -3.79
C TYR A 16 -6.15 -6.03 -3.97
N LYS A 17 -7.05 -6.95 -3.74
CA LYS A 17 -8.49 -6.72 -3.88
C LYS A 17 -9.17 -6.91 -2.52
N LEU A 18 -10.08 -6.03 -2.18
CA LEU A 18 -10.94 -6.16 -1.01
C LEU A 18 -12.39 -6.34 -1.47
N THR A 19 -13.11 -7.15 -0.72
CA THR A 19 -14.56 -7.30 -0.80
C THR A 19 -15.14 -7.06 0.59
N PRO A 20 -16.44 -6.79 0.73
CA PRO A 20 -17.04 -6.71 2.05
C PRO A 20 -16.66 -7.91 2.91
N PRO A 21 -16.12 -7.69 4.12
CA PRO A 21 -15.73 -8.79 4.99
C PRO A 21 -16.96 -9.63 5.41
N GLN A 22 -16.78 -10.93 5.53
CA GLN A 22 -17.82 -11.82 6.04
C GLN A 22 -17.93 -11.68 7.57
N GLU A 23 -19.15 -11.66 8.11
CA GLU A 23 -19.39 -11.50 9.56
C GLU A 23 -18.69 -12.56 10.44
N ASN A 24 -18.47 -13.75 9.90
CA ASN A 24 -17.88 -14.90 10.62
C ASN A 24 -16.46 -15.24 10.12
N ALA A 25 -15.74 -14.31 9.52
CA ALA A 25 -14.39 -14.59 9.06
C ALA A 25 -13.46 -14.93 10.24
N PRO A 26 -12.62 -15.97 10.13
CA PRO A 26 -11.78 -16.42 11.23
C PRO A 26 -10.72 -15.38 11.61
N HIS A 27 -10.61 -15.12 12.90
CA HIS A 27 -9.54 -14.26 13.42
C HIS A 27 -8.22 -15.04 13.49
N LEU A 28 -7.34 -14.83 12.54
CA LEU A 28 -6.05 -15.51 12.48
C LEU A 28 -5.01 -14.78 13.34
N LYS A 29 -4.22 -15.56 14.10
CA LYS A 29 -3.06 -15.02 14.82
C LYS A 29 -2.07 -14.43 13.82
N ARG A 30 -1.56 -13.22 14.11
CA ARG A 30 -0.50 -12.59 13.32
C ARG A 30 0.77 -13.46 13.35
N PRO A 31 1.45 -13.69 12.22
CA PRO A 31 2.77 -14.32 12.19
C PRO A 31 3.79 -13.55 13.05
N ASP A 32 4.65 -14.30 13.75
CA ASP A 32 5.63 -13.71 14.67
C ASP A 32 6.88 -13.22 13.94
N ASN A 33 7.19 -13.78 12.75
CA ASN A 33 8.43 -13.51 12.02
C ASN A 33 8.19 -13.12 10.57
N PHE A 34 9.05 -12.25 10.08
CA PHE A 34 9.19 -11.95 8.65
C PHE A 34 10.16 -12.94 8.01
N SER A 35 9.94 -13.27 6.74
CA SER A 35 10.74 -14.22 5.98
C SER A 35 11.33 -13.57 4.73
N ALA A 36 12.57 -13.93 4.39
CA ALA A 36 13.12 -13.59 3.09
C ALA A 36 12.29 -14.23 1.97
N ASP A 37 12.21 -13.57 0.84
CA ASP A 37 11.55 -14.11 -0.34
C ASP A 37 12.61 -14.63 -1.31
N TRP A 38 12.64 -15.94 -1.53
CA TRP A 38 13.60 -16.61 -2.39
C TRP A 38 13.50 -16.22 -3.88
N ARG A 39 12.41 -15.55 -4.26
CA ARG A 39 12.15 -15.11 -5.65
C ARG A 39 12.94 -13.86 -6.03
N ASN A 40 13.51 -13.13 -5.07
CA ASN A 40 14.36 -11.98 -5.34
C ASN A 40 15.85 -12.32 -5.23
N LEU A 41 16.69 -11.54 -5.90
CA LEU A 41 18.14 -11.74 -5.91
C LEU A 41 18.82 -11.21 -4.65
N GLY A 42 18.28 -10.13 -4.08
CA GLY A 42 18.89 -9.40 -2.96
C GLY A 42 18.77 -10.09 -1.61
N LEU A 43 17.89 -11.11 -1.48
CA LEU A 43 17.63 -11.86 -0.25
C LEU A 43 17.52 -10.97 1.00
N ILE A 44 16.81 -9.85 0.87
CA ILE A 44 16.56 -8.96 2.01
C ILE A 44 15.88 -9.73 3.12
N THR A 45 16.38 -9.55 4.33
CA THR A 45 15.92 -10.25 5.54
C THR A 45 15.39 -9.28 6.58
N SER A 46 14.71 -9.79 7.58
CA SER A 46 14.26 -8.99 8.72
C SER A 46 15.43 -8.31 9.47
N THR A 47 16.63 -8.89 9.44
CA THR A 47 17.82 -8.33 10.10
C THR A 47 18.31 -7.05 9.45
N ASP A 48 18.05 -6.84 8.15
CA ASP A 48 18.38 -5.60 7.45
C ASP A 48 17.69 -4.36 8.04
N TYR A 49 16.56 -4.57 8.73
CA TYR A 49 15.81 -3.51 9.41
C TYR A 49 16.17 -3.35 10.89
N THR A 50 16.97 -4.24 11.45
CA THR A 50 17.30 -4.20 12.89
C THR A 50 18.14 -2.96 13.22
N ASN A 51 17.72 -2.20 14.24
CA ASN A 51 18.34 -0.93 14.64
C ASN A 51 18.43 0.12 13.52
N SER A 52 17.63 0.01 12.47
CA SER A 52 17.59 0.96 11.34
C SER A 52 16.94 2.29 11.73
N GLY A 53 16.08 2.31 12.73
CA GLY A 53 15.20 3.45 13.07
C GLY A 53 13.90 3.47 12.25
N TYR A 54 13.62 2.42 11.50
CA TYR A 54 12.41 2.25 10.70
C TYR A 54 11.69 0.95 11.05
N ASP A 55 10.37 0.98 10.97
CA ASP A 55 9.51 -0.17 11.05
C ASP A 55 9.56 -0.97 9.74
N ARG A 56 9.20 -2.24 9.81
CA ARG A 56 8.89 -3.10 8.67
C ARG A 56 7.45 -2.85 8.23
N GLY A 57 7.26 -1.81 7.40
CA GLY A 57 5.94 -1.40 6.95
C GLY A 57 5.40 -2.32 5.86
N HIS A 58 4.19 -2.82 6.06
CA HIS A 58 3.48 -3.63 5.07
C HIS A 58 2.92 -2.76 3.94
N MET A 59 2.96 -3.27 2.71
CA MET A 59 2.22 -2.68 1.60
C MET A 59 0.84 -3.35 1.46
N ALA A 60 0.75 -4.66 1.30
CA ALA A 60 -0.50 -5.40 1.49
C ALA A 60 -0.70 -5.65 2.99
N PRO A 61 -1.83 -5.19 3.59
CA PRO A 61 -2.03 -5.22 5.03
C PRO A 61 -2.31 -6.63 5.55
N ASN A 62 -1.60 -7.05 6.60
CA ASN A 62 -1.78 -8.36 7.21
C ASN A 62 -3.24 -8.65 7.59
N HIS A 63 -3.93 -7.70 8.22
CA HIS A 63 -5.26 -7.94 8.77
C HIS A 63 -6.30 -8.20 7.67
N ALA A 64 -6.39 -7.31 6.68
CA ALA A 64 -7.35 -7.45 5.59
C ALA A 64 -7.08 -8.70 4.74
N ILE A 65 -5.80 -8.99 4.46
CA ILE A 65 -5.43 -10.19 3.68
C ILE A 65 -5.74 -11.47 4.48
N ALA A 66 -5.44 -11.51 5.78
CA ALA A 66 -5.77 -12.64 6.63
C ALA A 66 -7.28 -12.92 6.65
N LEU A 67 -8.09 -11.86 6.80
CA LEU A 67 -9.53 -11.93 6.90
C LEU A 67 -10.19 -12.45 5.61
N LEU A 68 -9.71 -11.97 4.45
CA LEU A 68 -10.36 -12.24 3.16
C LEU A 68 -9.77 -13.45 2.42
N TYR A 69 -8.50 -13.77 2.65
CA TYR A 69 -7.76 -14.77 1.87
C TYR A 69 -7.19 -15.92 2.71
N GLY A 70 -7.27 -15.82 4.04
CA GLY A 70 -6.86 -16.89 4.94
C GLY A 70 -5.37 -16.92 5.24
N LYS A 71 -4.94 -18.02 5.89
CA LYS A 71 -3.63 -18.14 6.56
C LYS A 71 -2.44 -18.09 5.58
N GLU A 72 -2.55 -18.74 4.45
CA GLU A 72 -1.44 -18.81 3.48
C GLU A 72 -1.15 -17.42 2.90
N ALA A 73 -2.18 -16.72 2.45
CA ALA A 73 -2.06 -15.34 1.97
C ALA A 73 -1.56 -14.39 3.08
N GLN A 74 -2.01 -14.60 4.32
CA GLN A 74 -1.50 -13.85 5.47
C GLN A 74 0.01 -14.04 5.64
N GLN A 75 0.52 -15.27 5.52
CA GLN A 75 1.95 -15.55 5.61
C GLN A 75 2.75 -14.86 4.50
N GLU A 76 2.20 -14.79 3.29
CA GLU A 76 2.84 -14.06 2.17
C GLU A 76 2.97 -12.56 2.44
N THR A 77 2.07 -11.95 3.24
CA THR A 77 2.25 -10.54 3.62
C THR A 77 3.48 -10.30 4.48
N PHE A 78 4.04 -11.33 5.11
CA PHE A 78 5.28 -11.27 5.91
C PHE A 78 6.55 -11.60 5.13
N LEU A 79 6.45 -11.80 3.82
CA LEU A 79 7.63 -11.84 2.97
C LEU A 79 8.25 -10.44 2.85
N MET A 80 9.57 -10.38 2.92
CA MET A 80 10.29 -9.09 2.85
C MET A 80 10.03 -8.33 1.54
N THR A 81 9.55 -8.99 0.49
CA THR A 81 9.10 -8.35 -0.74
C THR A 81 7.81 -7.55 -0.63
N ASN A 82 7.06 -7.69 0.46
CA ASN A 82 5.90 -6.85 0.79
C ASN A 82 6.25 -5.72 1.77
N ILE A 83 7.51 -5.59 2.16
CA ILE A 83 7.95 -4.72 3.27
C ILE A 83 8.81 -3.57 2.77
N THR A 84 8.60 -2.40 3.36
CA THR A 84 9.34 -1.18 3.07
C THR A 84 9.68 -0.43 4.36
N PRO A 85 10.79 0.35 4.40
CA PRO A 85 11.10 1.17 5.57
C PRO A 85 10.05 2.26 5.80
N GLN A 86 9.35 2.21 6.92
CA GLN A 86 8.40 3.24 7.34
C GLN A 86 8.76 3.77 8.73
N ARG A 87 8.66 5.09 8.92
CA ARG A 87 8.76 5.66 10.27
C ARG A 87 7.60 5.21 11.14
N ALA A 88 7.85 4.96 12.43
CA ALA A 88 6.81 4.52 13.36
C ALA A 88 5.60 5.48 13.41
N SER A 89 5.84 6.80 13.33
CA SER A 89 4.75 7.80 13.28
C SER A 89 3.86 7.68 12.04
N LEU A 90 4.40 7.22 10.93
CA LEU A 90 3.64 6.91 9.71
C LEU A 90 3.00 5.53 9.84
N ASN A 91 3.82 4.47 9.98
CA ASN A 91 3.38 3.08 9.97
C ASN A 91 2.27 2.78 10.97
N GLN A 92 2.51 3.13 12.25
CA GLN A 92 1.63 2.79 13.37
C GLN A 92 0.46 3.77 13.57
N LYS A 93 0.34 4.82 12.74
CA LYS A 93 -0.73 5.84 12.87
C LYS A 93 -1.42 6.11 11.53
N ILE A 94 -0.82 6.90 10.65
CA ILE A 94 -1.48 7.32 9.40
C ILE A 94 -1.72 6.12 8.48
N TRP A 95 -0.71 5.26 8.29
CA TRP A 95 -0.81 4.11 7.41
C TRP A 95 -1.78 3.07 7.95
N GLN A 96 -1.70 2.78 9.25
CA GLN A 96 -2.67 1.91 9.92
C GLN A 96 -4.11 2.41 9.78
N ARG A 97 -4.36 3.73 9.92
CA ARG A 97 -5.71 4.29 9.70
C ARG A 97 -6.21 4.12 8.26
N LEU A 98 -5.31 4.20 7.26
CA LEU A 98 -5.67 3.90 5.87
C LEU A 98 -6.03 2.43 5.70
N GLU A 99 -5.31 1.52 6.34
CA GLU A 99 -5.61 0.08 6.33
C GLU A 99 -6.92 -0.27 7.06
N GLU A 100 -7.23 0.43 8.14
CA GLU A 100 -8.49 0.28 8.87
C GLU A 100 -9.68 0.80 8.03
N ILE A 101 -9.58 2.02 7.49
CA ILE A 101 -10.68 2.62 6.73
C ILE A 101 -10.96 1.90 5.41
N GLU A 102 -9.93 1.35 4.75
CA GLU A 102 -10.13 0.60 3.50
C GLU A 102 -10.93 -0.69 3.70
N LEU A 103 -10.73 -1.36 4.83
CA LEU A 103 -11.43 -2.60 5.15
C LEU A 103 -12.81 -2.35 5.76
N GLU A 104 -12.90 -1.43 6.73
CA GLU A 104 -14.10 -1.24 7.55
C GLU A 104 -15.10 -0.26 6.92
N SER A 105 -14.62 0.72 6.14
CA SER A 105 -15.46 1.79 5.61
C SER A 105 -15.56 1.79 4.10
N PHE A 106 -14.46 1.54 3.36
CA PHE A 106 -14.47 1.61 1.90
C PHE A 106 -14.96 0.30 1.27
N ALA A 107 -14.35 -0.84 1.63
CA ALA A 107 -14.72 -2.13 1.04
C ALA A 107 -16.23 -2.44 1.11
N PRO A 108 -16.98 -2.13 2.21
CA PRO A 108 -18.42 -2.37 2.27
C PRO A 108 -19.27 -1.54 1.29
N LYS A 109 -18.75 -0.42 0.78
CA LYS A 109 -19.48 0.46 -0.15
C LYS A 109 -19.45 -0.02 -1.59
N PHE A 110 -18.55 -0.94 -1.92
CA PHE A 110 -18.30 -1.40 -3.29
C PHE A 110 -18.49 -2.92 -3.43
N LYS A 111 -18.85 -3.37 -4.63
CA LYS A 111 -18.81 -4.81 -4.97
C LYS A 111 -17.41 -5.38 -4.83
N VAL A 112 -16.43 -4.56 -5.20
CA VAL A 112 -15.02 -4.87 -5.11
C VAL A 112 -14.24 -3.56 -5.04
N LEU A 113 -13.18 -3.57 -4.23
CA LEU A 113 -12.24 -2.49 -4.07
C LEU A 113 -10.84 -2.99 -4.42
N TRP A 114 -10.26 -2.49 -5.51
CA TRP A 114 -8.83 -2.71 -5.80
C TRP A 114 -8.01 -1.65 -5.10
N VAL A 115 -6.89 -2.07 -4.54
CA VAL A 115 -5.94 -1.19 -3.88
C VAL A 115 -4.58 -1.34 -4.54
N TYR A 116 -4.05 -0.23 -5.05
CA TYR A 116 -2.67 -0.13 -5.55
C TYR A 116 -1.88 0.70 -4.54
N THR A 117 -0.73 0.21 -4.13
CA THR A 117 0.07 0.87 -3.11
C THR A 117 1.55 0.63 -3.33
N GLY A 118 2.38 1.58 -2.94
CA GLY A 118 3.82 1.46 -3.06
C GLY A 118 4.57 2.67 -2.54
N PRO A 119 5.89 2.55 -2.43
CA PRO A 119 6.77 3.64 -2.06
C PRO A 119 7.03 4.59 -3.24
N LEU A 120 7.36 5.83 -2.89
CA LEU A 120 7.85 6.85 -3.81
C LEU A 120 9.25 7.27 -3.39
N PHE A 121 10.14 7.36 -4.38
CA PHE A 121 11.54 7.71 -4.18
C PHE A 121 11.86 9.00 -4.92
N ASP A 122 12.50 9.94 -4.23
CA ASP A 122 13.06 11.14 -4.87
C ASP A 122 14.40 10.80 -5.55
N LEU A 123 14.94 11.71 -6.35
CA LEU A 123 16.22 11.54 -7.06
C LEU A 123 17.39 11.24 -6.12
N LYS A 124 17.36 11.75 -4.89
CA LYS A 124 18.36 11.47 -3.86
C LYS A 124 17.74 10.59 -2.80
N THR A 125 17.91 9.28 -2.94
CA THR A 125 17.55 8.30 -1.92
C THR A 125 18.69 8.08 -0.95
N THR A 126 18.34 7.70 0.28
CA THR A 126 19.26 7.22 1.30
C THR A 126 18.93 5.77 1.61
N HIS A 127 19.90 5.03 2.13
CA HIS A 127 19.72 3.63 2.52
C HIS A 127 19.51 3.50 4.03
N LEU A 128 19.00 2.35 4.45
CA LEU A 128 19.01 1.99 5.87
C LEU A 128 20.46 1.99 6.40
N LYS A 129 20.66 2.47 7.62
CA LYS A 129 21.98 2.41 8.28
C LYS A 129 22.48 0.98 8.47
N SER A 130 21.55 0.05 8.58
CA SER A 130 21.78 -1.39 8.78
C SER A 130 21.94 -2.16 7.48
N SER A 131 21.59 -1.57 6.33
CA SER A 131 21.68 -2.25 5.02
C SER A 131 21.73 -1.25 3.87
N TYR A 132 22.79 -1.29 3.08
CA TYR A 132 22.92 -0.49 1.84
C TYR A 132 22.04 -1.01 0.69
N PHE A 133 21.42 -2.17 0.86
CA PHE A 133 20.57 -2.78 -0.15
C PHE A 133 19.10 -2.34 -0.07
N VAL A 134 18.74 -1.56 0.96
CA VAL A 134 17.37 -1.12 1.18
C VAL A 134 17.30 0.40 1.17
N ASP A 135 16.74 0.94 0.09
CA ASP A 135 16.45 2.37 -0.05
C ASP A 135 15.33 2.80 0.91
N ILE A 136 15.44 4.02 1.44
CA ILE A 136 14.41 4.62 2.29
C ILE A 136 13.50 5.49 1.40
N PRO A 137 12.20 5.16 1.28
CA PRO A 137 11.26 5.95 0.51
C PRO A 137 11.02 7.34 1.12
N ASN A 138 10.70 8.32 0.28
CA ASN A 138 10.36 9.68 0.70
C ASN A 138 8.87 9.83 1.03
N ALA A 139 8.02 9.02 0.37
CA ALA A 139 6.58 8.98 0.57
C ALA A 139 6.04 7.61 0.14
N PHE A 140 4.73 7.44 0.32
CA PHE A 140 4.00 6.25 -0.09
C PHE A 140 2.70 6.67 -0.73
N TYR A 141 2.33 5.98 -1.80
CA TYR A 141 1.02 6.18 -2.42
C TYR A 141 0.07 5.03 -2.07
N LYS A 142 -1.22 5.33 -2.11
CA LYS A 142 -2.30 4.36 -2.03
C LYS A 142 -3.45 4.84 -2.89
N ILE A 143 -3.81 4.04 -3.91
CA ILE A 143 -4.91 4.30 -4.85
C ILE A 143 -5.98 3.27 -4.57
N TYR A 144 -7.21 3.72 -4.44
CA TYR A 144 -8.40 2.91 -4.31
C TYR A 144 -9.23 3.02 -5.58
N VAL A 145 -9.63 1.89 -6.13
CA VAL A 145 -10.51 1.79 -7.30
C VAL A 145 -11.71 0.94 -6.91
N GLY A 146 -12.84 1.57 -6.68
CA GLY A 146 -14.06 0.93 -6.24
C GLY A 146 -15.06 0.74 -7.38
N LEU A 147 -15.62 -0.47 -7.50
CA LEU A 147 -16.72 -0.77 -8.42
C LEU A 147 -18.05 -0.77 -7.66
N GLU A 148 -18.90 0.19 -7.94
CA GLU A 148 -20.23 0.27 -7.35
C GLU A 148 -21.20 -0.82 -7.87
N ALA A 149 -22.33 -1.00 -7.18
CA ALA A 149 -23.39 -1.89 -7.63
C ALA A 149 -23.99 -1.49 -8.99
N SER A 150 -24.00 -0.21 -9.29
CA SER A 150 -24.40 0.39 -10.56
C SER A 150 -23.50 0.04 -11.73
N GLY A 151 -22.25 -0.40 -11.46
CA GLY A 151 -21.19 -0.56 -12.44
C GLY A 151 -20.30 0.69 -12.60
N ALA A 152 -20.58 1.77 -11.86
CA ALA A 152 -19.73 2.95 -11.87
C ALA A 152 -18.40 2.67 -11.16
N ILE A 153 -17.33 3.27 -11.69
CA ILE A 153 -16.00 3.23 -11.09
C ILE A 153 -15.79 4.52 -10.31
N LYS A 154 -15.28 4.38 -9.09
CA LYS A 154 -14.89 5.48 -8.22
C LYS A 154 -13.44 5.32 -7.82
N VAL A 155 -12.68 6.40 -7.81
CA VAL A 155 -11.27 6.41 -7.48
C VAL A 155 -10.97 7.37 -6.34
N LEU A 156 -9.93 7.05 -5.55
CA LEU A 156 -9.42 7.92 -4.51
C LEU A 156 -7.93 7.64 -4.34
N ALA A 157 -7.11 8.68 -4.28
CA ALA A 157 -5.66 8.50 -4.15
C ALA A 157 -5.06 9.35 -3.04
N PHE A 158 -4.02 8.81 -2.42
CA PHE A 158 -3.25 9.45 -1.37
C PHE A 158 -1.75 9.38 -1.67
N ILE A 159 -1.03 10.44 -1.32
CA ILE A 159 0.42 10.42 -1.16
C ILE A 159 0.75 10.87 0.26
N VAL A 160 1.31 9.95 1.04
CA VAL A 160 1.65 10.18 2.45
C VAL A 160 3.16 10.26 2.59
N PRO A 161 3.73 11.39 3.00
CA PRO A 161 5.17 11.52 3.15
C PRO A 161 5.69 10.72 4.34
N GLN A 162 6.96 10.29 4.26
CA GLN A 162 7.65 9.51 5.31
C GLN A 162 7.62 10.21 6.68
N ASN A 163 7.56 11.55 6.70
CA ASN A 163 7.54 12.37 7.91
C ASN A 163 6.12 12.84 8.31
N ALA A 164 5.07 12.15 7.84
CA ALA A 164 3.69 12.43 8.22
C ALA A 164 3.53 12.42 9.74
N LYS A 165 2.75 13.37 10.25
CA LYS A 165 2.50 13.48 11.69
C LYS A 165 1.32 12.59 12.09
N ALA A 166 1.44 11.91 13.21
CA ALA A 166 0.44 10.95 13.70
C ALA A 166 -1.00 11.51 13.76
N ASN A 167 -1.16 12.80 14.03
CA ASN A 167 -2.45 13.46 14.19
C ASN A 167 -2.94 14.19 12.92
N ASP A 168 -2.22 14.09 11.80
CA ASP A 168 -2.67 14.70 10.55
C ASP A 168 -3.99 14.04 10.08
N ARG A 169 -4.88 14.85 9.50
CA ARG A 169 -6.10 14.34 8.86
C ARG A 169 -5.74 13.68 7.53
N LEU A 170 -6.38 12.56 7.20
CA LEU A 170 -6.11 11.81 5.95
C LEU A 170 -6.35 12.68 4.70
N GLN A 171 -7.38 13.53 4.74
CA GLN A 171 -7.73 14.42 3.63
C GLN A 171 -6.59 15.37 3.21
N LYS A 172 -5.63 15.64 4.10
CA LYS A 172 -4.43 16.43 3.79
C LYS A 172 -3.55 15.78 2.72
N TYR A 173 -3.66 14.48 2.56
CA TYR A 173 -2.81 13.67 1.69
C TYR A 173 -3.50 13.23 0.40
N LEU A 174 -4.73 13.71 0.18
CA LEU A 174 -5.46 13.46 -1.06
C LEU A 174 -4.74 14.09 -2.25
N VAL A 175 -4.65 13.32 -3.32
CA VAL A 175 -4.08 13.71 -4.61
C VAL A 175 -4.88 13.08 -5.74
N SER A 176 -4.68 13.53 -6.97
CA SER A 176 -5.16 12.85 -8.17
C SER A 176 -4.29 11.61 -8.47
N ILE A 177 -4.78 10.68 -9.28
CA ILE A 177 -3.98 9.56 -9.78
C ILE A 177 -2.86 10.09 -10.66
N ASP A 178 -3.11 11.08 -11.53
CA ASP A 178 -2.09 11.79 -12.33
C ASP A 178 -0.87 12.21 -11.50
N GLU A 179 -1.10 12.71 -10.27
CA GLU A 179 0.03 13.10 -9.40
C GLU A 179 0.80 11.87 -8.89
N VAL A 180 0.10 10.75 -8.62
CA VAL A 180 0.78 9.51 -8.26
C VAL A 180 1.61 8.99 -9.42
N GLU A 181 1.08 9.01 -10.63
CA GLU A 181 1.76 8.59 -11.86
C GLU A 181 2.99 9.43 -12.15
N ARG A 182 2.82 10.75 -12.11
CA ARG A 182 3.92 11.69 -12.31
C ARG A 182 5.09 11.42 -11.34
N ARG A 183 4.82 10.95 -10.12
CA ARG A 183 5.84 10.67 -9.11
C ARG A 183 6.38 9.24 -9.14
N SER A 184 5.54 8.27 -9.48
CA SER A 184 5.92 6.85 -9.50
C SER A 184 6.53 6.43 -10.84
N GLY A 185 6.11 7.09 -11.93
CA GLY A 185 6.44 6.69 -13.31
C GLY A 185 5.63 5.49 -13.79
N PHE A 186 4.58 5.10 -13.07
CA PHE A 186 3.63 4.06 -13.48
C PHE A 186 2.40 4.69 -14.10
N ASP A 187 1.72 3.92 -14.93
CA ASP A 187 0.45 4.18 -15.58
C ASP A 187 -0.56 3.17 -15.02
N PHE A 188 -1.55 3.65 -14.23
CA PHE A 188 -2.34 2.76 -13.38
C PHE A 188 -3.61 2.24 -14.01
N LEU A 189 -4.38 3.02 -14.68
CA LEU A 189 -5.69 2.66 -15.22
C LEU A 189 -5.67 2.38 -16.72
N HIS A 190 -4.50 2.21 -17.32
CA HIS A 190 -4.21 2.04 -18.75
C HIS A 190 -5.06 0.97 -19.50
N GLN A 191 -5.84 0.16 -18.80
CA GLN A 191 -6.75 -0.83 -19.40
C GLN A 191 -8.14 -0.26 -19.68
N LEU A 192 -8.42 0.95 -19.20
CA LEU A 192 -9.67 1.65 -19.47
C LEU A 192 -9.61 2.37 -20.81
N ASP A 193 -10.76 2.82 -21.30
CA ASP A 193 -10.81 3.74 -22.44
C ASP A 193 -10.19 5.08 -22.04
N ASP A 194 -9.32 5.65 -22.88
CA ASP A 194 -8.52 6.87 -22.59
C ASP A 194 -9.35 8.01 -22.02
N LYS A 195 -10.60 8.20 -22.49
CA LYS A 195 -11.47 9.28 -21.99
C LYS A 195 -11.98 9.02 -20.58
N ILE A 196 -12.19 7.74 -20.24
CA ILE A 196 -12.64 7.32 -18.90
C ILE A 196 -11.47 7.41 -17.95
N GLU A 197 -10.32 6.90 -18.36
CA GLU A 197 -9.05 6.96 -17.65
C GLU A 197 -8.68 8.41 -17.29
N ASP A 198 -8.51 9.27 -18.32
CA ASP A 198 -8.21 10.70 -18.17
C ASP A 198 -9.17 11.42 -17.19
N ALA A 199 -10.46 11.09 -17.21
CA ALA A 199 -11.43 11.71 -16.32
C ALA A 199 -11.27 11.25 -14.87
N LEU A 200 -11.07 9.95 -14.65
CA LEU A 200 -10.89 9.37 -13.32
C LEU A 200 -9.58 9.80 -12.67
N GLU A 201 -8.49 9.88 -13.45
CA GLU A 201 -7.16 10.16 -12.93
C GLU A 201 -6.95 11.61 -12.51
N LYS A 202 -7.66 12.54 -13.14
CA LYS A 202 -7.62 13.97 -12.82
C LYS A 202 -8.46 14.34 -11.60
N GLU A 203 -9.49 13.56 -11.32
CA GLU A 203 -10.49 13.92 -10.31
C GLU A 203 -10.04 13.59 -8.88
N ILE A 204 -10.43 14.46 -7.93
CA ILE A 204 -10.38 14.19 -6.49
C ILE A 204 -11.81 14.28 -5.96
N ASP A 205 -12.61 13.22 -6.17
CA ASP A 205 -13.97 13.12 -5.65
C ASP A 205 -13.99 12.26 -4.38
N THR A 206 -14.39 12.86 -3.27
CA THR A 206 -14.49 12.18 -1.97
C THR A 206 -15.90 11.75 -1.59
N THR A 207 -16.91 12.07 -2.40
CA THR A 207 -18.35 11.92 -2.04
C THR A 207 -18.77 10.47 -1.80
N SER A 208 -18.20 9.52 -2.56
CA SER A 208 -18.48 8.09 -2.37
C SER A 208 -17.67 7.45 -1.24
N TRP A 209 -16.68 8.16 -0.68
CA TRP A 209 -15.69 7.59 0.24
C TRP A 209 -15.91 7.99 1.70
N PHE A 210 -16.23 9.23 1.98
CA PHE A 210 -16.37 9.79 3.33
C PHE A 210 -17.80 10.22 3.69
#